data_7b5712897927eb2c503abaae8980e0fb
#
_entry.id   7b5712897927eb2c503abaae8980e0fb
#
_cell.length_a   1.000
_cell.length_b   1.000
_cell.length_c   1.000
_cell.angle_alpha   90.00
_cell.angle_beta   90.00
_cell.angle_gamma   90.00
#
_symmetry.space_group_name_H-M   'P 1'
#
loop_
_entity.id
_entity.type
_entity.pdbx_description
1 polymer ?
#
loop_
_entity_poly.entity_id
_entity_poly.type
_entity_poly.pdbx_seq_one_letter_code
_entity_poly.pdbx_strand_id
1 'polypeptide(L)'
;FPYTTLFRSERYAHSMLVTYVQPSMDAAIASNLKDLKFKNNQEAPIYIEGYCSGGIVYFNVFGQETRPADRQVNFVSETVSEEEPTIQVQTTEDPIGTVTVQKAHIGKSAKLWKIVTVDGVEESREVFNTSKYKATPRIISVGMGSDNEEAIGAMNAAIATQDEAIIRSAAATWCSDAVAARAAEAAAQQQQQAVSGGVEPPADAPAAPTTPTTPTAPTTPTTPTTPTTPDTGTGDGAATTQ
;
A
#
# COMPACT_ATOMS: atom_id res chain seq x y z
N PHE A 1 18.78 -8.33 -20.63
CA PHE A 1 19.26 -8.59 -22.01
C PHE A 1 19.99 -7.41 -22.67
N PRO A 2 20.69 -6.53 -21.97
CA PRO A 2 21.32 -5.38 -22.63
C PRO A 2 22.50 -5.75 -23.52
N TYR A 3 23.04 -6.96 -23.40
CA TYR A 3 24.29 -7.34 -24.05
C TYR A 3 24.16 -8.39 -25.15
N THR A 4 22.92 -8.79 -25.48
CA THR A 4 22.75 -9.84 -26.47
C THR A 4 22.65 -9.26 -27.88
N THR A 5 23.40 -9.87 -28.79
CA THR A 5 23.24 -9.70 -30.22
C THR A 5 22.03 -10.45 -30.77
N LEU A 6 21.22 -11.06 -29.89
CA LEU A 6 20.02 -11.80 -30.25
C LEU A 6 18.97 -10.89 -30.88
N PHE A 7 18.45 -11.33 -32.01
CA PHE A 7 17.29 -10.70 -32.60
C PHE A 7 16.02 -11.09 -31.87
N ARG A 8 15.34 -10.11 -31.26
CA ARG A 8 14.06 -10.33 -30.61
C ARG A 8 12.95 -10.24 -31.64
N SER A 9 12.15 -11.29 -31.76
CA SER A 9 11.06 -11.40 -32.71
C SER A 9 9.68 -11.04 -32.13
N GLU A 10 9.50 -11.19 -30.82
CA GLU A 10 8.21 -10.91 -30.15
C GLU A 10 8.44 -10.46 -28.71
N ARG A 11 7.73 -9.42 -28.31
CA ARG A 11 7.69 -8.94 -26.92
C ARG A 11 6.38 -8.21 -26.65
N TYR A 12 5.78 -8.48 -25.51
CA TYR A 12 4.62 -7.77 -24.99
C TYR A 12 5.03 -6.94 -23.77
N ALA A 13 4.62 -5.67 -23.73
CA ALA A 13 4.73 -4.86 -22.51
C ALA A 13 3.68 -5.30 -21.49
N HIS A 14 3.93 -5.05 -20.20
CA HIS A 14 2.88 -5.11 -19.19
C HIS A 14 1.81 -4.04 -19.46
N SER A 15 0.59 -4.29 -19.00
CA SER A 15 -0.51 -3.31 -19.13
C SER A 15 -0.37 -2.14 -18.16
N MET A 16 0.26 -2.38 -17.01
CA MET A 16 0.57 -1.39 -15.98
C MET A 16 2.08 -1.25 -15.82
N LEU A 17 2.53 -0.10 -15.33
CA LEU A 17 3.94 0.16 -15.07
C LEU A 17 4.46 -0.82 -14.00
N VAL A 18 5.56 -1.48 -14.31
CA VAL A 18 6.30 -2.33 -13.35
C VAL A 18 7.41 -1.52 -12.69
N THR A 19 7.81 -1.93 -11.47
CA THR A 19 8.77 -1.19 -10.65
C THR A 19 10.16 -1.83 -10.57
N TYR A 20 10.32 -3.05 -11.11
CA TYR A 20 11.57 -3.82 -11.02
C TYR A 20 12.55 -3.58 -12.16
N VAL A 21 12.11 -2.93 -13.25
CA VAL A 21 12.95 -2.50 -14.39
C VAL A 21 12.52 -1.12 -14.87
N GLN A 22 13.37 -0.46 -15.65
CA GLN A 22 13.04 0.80 -16.28
C GLN A 22 11.91 0.62 -17.32
N PRO A 23 11.07 1.64 -17.55
CA PRO A 23 10.00 1.58 -18.55
C PRO A 23 10.51 1.10 -19.91
N SER A 24 9.74 0.29 -20.59
CA SER A 24 10.06 -0.32 -21.90
C SER A 24 11.17 -1.41 -21.89
N MET A 25 11.70 -1.74 -20.70
CA MET A 25 12.65 -2.86 -20.55
C MET A 25 11.98 -4.17 -20.10
N ASP A 26 10.72 -4.12 -19.73
CA ASP A 26 9.93 -5.26 -19.28
C ASP A 26 9.47 -6.16 -20.45
N ALA A 27 9.14 -7.40 -20.11
CA ALA A 27 8.43 -8.32 -21.01
C ALA A 27 7.37 -9.08 -20.21
N ALA A 28 6.11 -8.97 -20.64
CA ALA A 28 5.00 -9.68 -20.02
C ALA A 28 4.91 -11.11 -20.59
N ILE A 29 4.88 -12.09 -19.68
CA ILE A 29 4.62 -13.49 -19.99
C ILE A 29 3.25 -13.85 -19.41
N ALA A 30 2.39 -14.46 -20.21
CA ALA A 30 1.06 -14.86 -19.78
C ALA A 30 0.62 -16.15 -20.48
N SER A 31 0.98 -17.28 -19.89
CA SER A 31 0.62 -18.60 -20.39
C SER A 31 0.83 -18.71 -21.93
N ASN A 32 -0.20 -19.08 -22.67
CA ASN A 32 -0.14 -19.22 -24.13
C ASN A 32 -0.43 -17.91 -24.90
N LEU A 33 -0.68 -16.80 -24.20
CA LEU A 33 -1.14 -15.55 -24.82
C LEU A 33 -0.02 -14.55 -25.06
N LYS A 34 1.00 -14.54 -24.21
CA LYS A 34 2.12 -13.59 -24.28
C LYS A 34 3.41 -14.32 -23.96
N ASP A 35 4.40 -14.10 -24.78
CA ASP A 35 5.71 -14.71 -24.65
C ASP A 35 6.81 -13.73 -25.06
N LEU A 36 8.04 -14.00 -24.64
CA LEU A 36 9.24 -13.33 -25.10
C LEU A 36 9.96 -14.27 -26.08
N LYS A 37 9.87 -13.98 -27.37
CA LYS A 37 10.53 -14.78 -28.41
C LYS A 37 11.73 -14.03 -28.97
N PHE A 38 12.82 -14.74 -29.13
CA PHE A 38 14.03 -14.23 -29.76
C PHE A 38 14.67 -15.33 -30.61
N LYS A 39 15.45 -14.89 -31.60
CA LYS A 39 16.19 -15.76 -32.49
C LYS A 39 17.68 -15.53 -32.27
N ASN A 40 18.43 -16.61 -32.09
CA ASN A 40 19.89 -16.51 -32.17
C ASN A 40 20.30 -16.24 -33.64
N ASN A 41 20.87 -15.08 -33.91
CA ASN A 41 21.40 -14.68 -35.21
C ASN A 41 22.92 -14.77 -35.27
N GLN A 42 23.56 -15.39 -34.27
CA GLN A 42 25.00 -15.67 -34.26
C GLN A 42 25.28 -17.02 -34.90
N GLU A 43 26.47 -17.20 -35.40
CA GLU A 43 26.94 -18.49 -35.90
C GLU A 43 27.14 -19.49 -34.78
N ALA A 44 27.62 -19.01 -33.61
CA ALA A 44 27.81 -19.83 -32.43
C ALA A 44 26.48 -20.04 -31.65
N PRO A 45 26.29 -21.21 -31.04
CA PRO A 45 25.15 -21.45 -30.18
C PRO A 45 25.22 -20.59 -28.93
N ILE A 46 24.04 -20.33 -28.31
CA ILE A 46 23.93 -19.74 -26.98
C ILE A 46 23.39 -20.79 -26.00
N TYR A 47 23.77 -20.67 -24.74
CA TYR A 47 23.23 -21.46 -23.64
C TYR A 47 22.52 -20.54 -22.66
N ILE A 48 21.30 -20.87 -22.28
CA ILE A 48 20.50 -20.11 -21.30
C ILE A 48 20.25 -21.00 -20.10
N GLU A 49 20.70 -20.53 -18.94
CA GLU A 49 20.44 -21.14 -17.65
C GLU A 49 19.44 -20.28 -16.88
N GLY A 50 18.42 -20.91 -16.32
CA GLY A 50 17.45 -20.24 -15.45
C GLY A 50 17.33 -20.99 -14.12
N TYR A 51 17.38 -20.27 -13.00
CA TYR A 51 17.19 -20.84 -11.68
C TYR A 51 16.56 -19.83 -10.71
N CYS A 52 16.01 -20.34 -9.60
CA CYS A 52 15.44 -19.53 -8.52
C CYS A 52 16.27 -19.71 -7.24
N SER A 53 16.58 -18.61 -6.57
CA SER A 53 17.24 -18.61 -5.27
C SER A 53 16.79 -17.42 -4.44
N GLY A 54 16.44 -17.63 -3.16
CA GLY A 54 16.01 -16.57 -2.26
C GLY A 54 14.76 -15.78 -2.73
N GLY A 55 13.86 -16.39 -3.49
CA GLY A 55 12.68 -15.72 -4.07
C GLY A 55 12.99 -14.85 -5.30
N ILE A 56 14.22 -14.92 -5.82
CA ILE A 56 14.67 -14.18 -7.01
C ILE A 56 14.90 -15.19 -8.14
N VAL A 57 14.48 -14.82 -9.36
CA VAL A 57 14.74 -15.59 -10.58
C VAL A 57 15.98 -15.05 -11.25
N TYR A 58 16.89 -15.94 -11.61
CA TYR A 58 18.14 -15.64 -12.30
C TYR A 58 18.12 -16.25 -13.68
N PHE A 59 18.63 -15.50 -14.66
CA PHE A 59 18.92 -15.99 -15.99
C PHE A 59 20.33 -15.64 -16.39
N ASN A 60 21.14 -16.66 -16.68
CA ASN A 60 22.47 -16.51 -17.24
C ASN A 60 22.43 -16.87 -18.73
N VAL A 61 22.98 -16.00 -19.54
CA VAL A 61 23.08 -16.24 -20.99
C VAL A 61 24.56 -16.31 -21.36
N PHE A 62 24.98 -17.45 -21.86
CA PHE A 62 26.34 -17.73 -22.28
C PHE A 62 26.41 -17.82 -23.79
N GLY A 63 27.46 -17.31 -24.36
CA GLY A 63 27.71 -17.33 -25.81
C GLY A 63 29.13 -16.91 -26.15
N GLN A 64 29.46 -16.91 -27.41
CA GLN A 64 30.75 -16.42 -27.92
C GLN A 64 30.64 -14.92 -28.18
N GLU A 65 31.55 -14.13 -27.59
CA GLU A 65 31.63 -12.70 -27.92
C GLU A 65 32.26 -12.52 -29.30
N THR A 66 31.52 -11.89 -30.19
CA THR A 66 31.92 -11.67 -31.59
C THR A 66 32.05 -10.19 -31.96
N ARG A 67 31.73 -9.30 -31.01
CA ARG A 67 31.85 -7.85 -31.24
C ARG A 67 33.29 -7.39 -31.05
N PRO A 68 33.74 -6.40 -31.82
CA PRO A 68 35.00 -5.69 -31.52
C PRO A 68 34.99 -5.13 -30.09
N ALA A 69 36.14 -5.10 -29.45
CA ALA A 69 36.25 -4.69 -28.02
C ALA A 69 35.87 -3.20 -27.79
N ASP A 70 36.04 -2.38 -28.77
CA ASP A 70 35.70 -0.94 -28.81
C ASP A 70 34.21 -0.68 -29.06
N ARG A 71 33.43 -1.70 -29.47
CA ARG A 71 32.01 -1.59 -29.77
C ARG A 71 31.15 -1.96 -28.56
N GLN A 72 30.39 -0.98 -28.07
CA GLN A 72 29.47 -1.16 -26.95
C GLN A 72 28.02 -0.93 -27.39
N VAL A 73 27.09 -1.65 -26.78
CA VAL A 73 25.65 -1.51 -26.98
C VAL A 73 24.98 -1.20 -25.66
N ASN A 74 24.34 -0.05 -25.57
CA ASN A 74 23.63 0.40 -24.38
C ASN A 74 22.15 0.56 -24.67
N PHE A 75 21.32 0.35 -23.65
CA PHE A 75 19.88 0.57 -23.72
C PHE A 75 19.48 1.65 -22.72
N VAL A 76 18.79 2.69 -23.21
CA VAL A 76 18.37 3.83 -22.42
C VAL A 76 16.87 4.00 -22.51
N SER A 77 16.20 3.96 -21.36
CA SER A 77 14.76 4.20 -21.27
C SER A 77 14.49 5.70 -21.22
N GLU A 78 13.54 6.16 -22.03
CA GLU A 78 13.04 7.52 -22.08
C GLU A 78 11.54 7.53 -21.81
N THR A 79 11.09 8.29 -20.82
CA THR A 79 9.67 8.58 -20.62
C THR A 79 9.24 9.66 -21.61
N VAL A 80 8.24 9.33 -22.43
CA VAL A 80 7.70 10.25 -23.44
C VAL A 80 6.54 11.07 -22.88
N SER A 81 5.67 10.43 -22.10
CA SER A 81 4.52 11.07 -21.45
C SER A 81 4.09 10.33 -20.20
N GLU A 82 3.45 11.06 -19.29
CA GLU A 82 2.80 10.52 -18.10
C GLU A 82 1.33 10.90 -18.12
N GLU A 83 0.49 10.04 -17.54
CA GLU A 83 -0.94 10.23 -17.41
C GLU A 83 -1.30 10.04 -15.94
N GLU A 84 -1.78 11.10 -15.29
CA GLU A 84 -2.19 11.05 -13.91
C GLU A 84 -3.46 10.21 -13.75
N PRO A 85 -3.51 9.35 -12.71
CA PRO A 85 -4.68 8.54 -12.45
C PRO A 85 -5.84 9.39 -11.92
N THR A 86 -7.05 9.04 -12.31
CA THR A 86 -8.27 9.63 -11.75
C THR A 86 -8.63 9.05 -10.39
N ILE A 87 -9.42 9.80 -9.60
CA ILE A 87 -10.06 9.31 -8.39
C ILE A 87 -11.50 8.92 -8.75
N GLN A 88 -11.94 7.76 -8.26
CA GLN A 88 -13.31 7.27 -8.41
C GLN A 88 -13.82 6.85 -7.03
N VAL A 89 -14.99 7.35 -6.66
CA VAL A 89 -15.68 6.96 -5.45
C VAL A 89 -16.89 6.13 -5.84
N GLN A 90 -17.03 4.96 -5.24
CA GLN A 90 -18.19 4.07 -5.46
C GLN A 90 -18.75 3.63 -4.11
N THR A 91 -20.03 3.33 -4.10
CA THR A 91 -20.74 2.79 -2.94
C THR A 91 -20.82 1.27 -3.01
N THR A 92 -20.83 0.61 -1.84
CA THR A 92 -21.05 -0.83 -1.70
C THR A 92 -22.14 -1.10 -0.66
N GLU A 93 -22.60 -2.35 -0.61
CA GLU A 93 -23.56 -2.81 0.40
C GLU A 93 -22.91 -3.18 1.74
N ASP A 94 -21.59 -3.05 1.85
CA ASP A 94 -20.88 -3.28 3.09
C ASP A 94 -21.42 -2.39 4.23
N PRO A 95 -21.19 -2.75 5.50
CA PRO A 95 -21.61 -1.93 6.64
C PRO A 95 -21.17 -0.48 6.51
N ILE A 96 -22.05 0.46 6.89
CA ILE A 96 -21.79 1.89 6.79
C ILE A 96 -20.49 2.29 7.50
N GLY A 97 -19.70 3.15 6.85
CA GLY A 97 -18.39 3.56 7.34
C GLY A 97 -17.25 2.62 6.99
N THR A 98 -17.50 1.49 6.33
CA THR A 98 -16.44 0.68 5.73
C THR A 98 -15.83 1.43 4.56
N VAL A 99 -14.51 1.67 4.57
CA VAL A 99 -13.80 2.34 3.47
C VAL A 99 -12.63 1.50 3.04
N THR A 100 -12.67 1.01 1.80
CA THR A 100 -11.56 0.30 1.16
C THR A 100 -11.02 1.10 -0.02
N VAL A 101 -9.70 1.00 -0.27
CA VAL A 101 -9.04 1.80 -1.30
C VAL A 101 -8.17 0.92 -2.17
N GLN A 102 -8.47 0.90 -3.46
CA GLN A 102 -7.57 0.41 -4.49
C GLN A 102 -6.58 1.51 -4.86
N LYS A 103 -5.29 1.19 -4.81
CA LYS A 103 -4.22 2.12 -5.17
C LYS A 103 -4.25 2.47 -6.66
N ALA A 104 -4.01 3.73 -6.94
CA ALA A 104 -3.81 4.23 -8.30
C ALA A 104 -2.46 3.80 -8.88
N HIS A 105 -2.38 3.74 -10.21
CA HIS A 105 -1.12 3.62 -10.93
C HIS A 105 -1.07 4.68 -12.03
N ILE A 106 0.04 5.37 -12.10
CA ILE A 106 0.34 6.35 -13.15
C ILE A 106 0.39 5.64 -14.51
N GLY A 107 -0.21 6.23 -15.52
CA GLY A 107 -0.04 5.84 -16.90
C GLY A 107 1.27 6.40 -17.45
N LYS A 108 1.94 5.68 -18.31
CA LYS A 108 3.23 6.11 -18.86
C LYS A 108 3.41 5.59 -20.30
N SER A 109 3.88 6.48 -21.18
CA SER A 109 4.41 6.08 -22.46
C SER A 109 5.92 6.21 -22.45
N ALA A 110 6.63 5.20 -22.92
CA ALA A 110 8.08 5.16 -22.91
C ALA A 110 8.65 4.57 -24.19
N LYS A 111 9.87 4.99 -24.50
CA LYS A 111 10.72 4.43 -25.55
C LYS A 111 11.96 3.82 -24.91
N LEU A 112 12.45 2.76 -25.50
CA LEU A 112 13.76 2.20 -25.21
C LEU A 112 14.66 2.46 -26.42
N TRP A 113 15.72 3.19 -26.18
CA TRP A 113 16.74 3.47 -27.17
C TRP A 113 17.82 2.40 -27.10
N LYS A 114 18.22 1.89 -28.26
CA LYS A 114 19.47 1.15 -28.42
C LYS A 114 20.51 2.11 -28.97
N ILE A 115 21.58 2.28 -28.25
CA ILE A 115 22.69 3.17 -28.57
C ILE A 115 23.92 2.31 -28.79
N VAL A 116 24.54 2.47 -29.93
CA VAL A 116 25.81 1.79 -30.25
C VAL A 116 26.91 2.82 -30.26
N THR A 117 27.98 2.55 -29.53
CA THR A 117 29.19 3.38 -29.51
C THR A 117 30.38 2.57 -29.97
N VAL A 118 31.28 3.21 -30.70
CA VAL A 118 32.59 2.67 -31.11
C VAL A 118 33.66 3.66 -30.68
N ASP A 119 34.66 3.20 -29.97
CA ASP A 119 35.70 4.05 -29.35
C ASP A 119 35.12 5.19 -28.49
N GLY A 120 33.98 4.93 -27.82
CA GLY A 120 33.27 5.92 -27.00
C GLY A 120 32.44 6.95 -27.78
N VAL A 121 32.46 6.91 -29.12
CA VAL A 121 31.67 7.80 -29.99
C VAL A 121 30.36 7.10 -30.41
N GLU A 122 29.24 7.80 -30.32
CA GLU A 122 27.94 7.27 -30.75
C GLU A 122 27.94 7.04 -32.28
N GLU A 123 27.80 5.79 -32.70
CA GLU A 123 27.70 5.36 -34.10
C GLU A 123 26.24 5.36 -34.57
N SER A 124 25.34 4.90 -33.68
CA SER A 124 23.91 4.84 -34.01
C SER A 124 23.03 4.91 -32.79
N ARG A 125 21.81 5.43 -32.97
CA ARG A 125 20.73 5.49 -32.01
C ARG A 125 19.42 5.13 -32.67
N GLU A 126 18.77 4.08 -32.22
CA GLU A 126 17.49 3.64 -32.78
C GLU A 126 16.48 3.32 -31.67
N VAL A 127 15.18 3.51 -31.93
CA VAL A 127 14.11 3.09 -31.03
C VAL A 127 13.98 1.58 -31.09
N PHE A 128 14.36 0.93 -30.02
CA PHE A 128 14.32 -0.53 -29.89
C PHE A 128 12.94 -1.04 -29.46
N ASN A 129 12.26 -0.29 -28.57
CA ASN A 129 10.93 -0.57 -28.06
C ASN A 129 10.12 0.69 -27.85
N THR A 130 8.81 0.51 -27.88
CA THR A 130 7.84 1.44 -27.31
C THR A 130 6.90 0.69 -26.39
N SER A 131 6.47 1.33 -25.30
CA SER A 131 5.49 0.77 -24.37
C SER A 131 4.50 1.84 -23.94
N LYS A 132 3.26 1.42 -23.77
CA LYS A 132 2.21 2.26 -23.18
C LYS A 132 1.61 1.51 -22.01
N TYR A 133 1.82 2.05 -20.80
CA TYR A 133 1.24 1.55 -19.56
C TYR A 133 0.00 2.37 -19.24
N LYS A 134 -1.10 1.69 -18.91
CA LYS A 134 -2.38 2.34 -18.61
C LYS A 134 -2.37 2.93 -17.22
N ALA A 135 -2.88 4.14 -17.08
CA ALA A 135 -3.29 4.66 -15.79
C ALA A 135 -4.44 3.78 -15.22
N THR A 136 -4.39 3.51 -13.94
CA THR A 136 -5.51 2.90 -13.24
C THR A 136 -6.00 3.84 -12.14
N PRO A 137 -7.32 4.03 -12.00
CA PRO A 137 -7.86 4.98 -11.04
C PRO A 137 -7.58 4.54 -9.60
N ARG A 138 -7.51 5.51 -8.70
CA ARG A 138 -7.70 5.28 -7.28
C ARG A 138 -9.18 5.07 -7.04
N ILE A 139 -9.58 3.87 -6.60
CA ILE A 139 -10.98 3.57 -6.32
C ILE A 139 -11.18 3.55 -4.80
N ILE A 140 -12.06 4.41 -4.33
CA ILE A 140 -12.51 4.48 -2.94
C ILE A 140 -13.88 3.83 -2.88
N SER A 141 -13.97 2.66 -2.27
CA SER A 141 -15.25 1.95 -2.08
C SER A 141 -15.75 2.24 -0.66
N VAL A 142 -16.98 2.70 -0.56
CA VAL A 142 -17.61 3.17 0.68
C VAL A 142 -18.85 2.32 0.97
N GLY A 143 -18.85 1.64 2.11
CA GLY A 143 -19.98 0.88 2.61
C GLY A 143 -21.11 1.81 3.03
N MET A 144 -22.34 1.50 2.55
CA MET A 144 -23.56 2.27 2.81
C MET A 144 -24.66 1.45 3.49
N GLY A 145 -24.36 0.19 3.88
CA GLY A 145 -25.32 -0.71 4.53
C GLY A 145 -25.67 -0.23 5.94
N SER A 146 -26.83 0.39 6.11
CA SER A 146 -27.37 0.87 7.39
C SER A 146 -28.86 1.19 7.27
N ASP A 147 -29.58 1.05 8.38
CA ASP A 147 -30.95 1.54 8.54
C ASP A 147 -31.01 2.97 9.14
N ASN A 148 -29.86 3.58 9.43
CA ASN A 148 -29.78 4.93 9.99
C ASN A 148 -29.72 5.96 8.86
N GLU A 149 -30.84 6.65 8.62
CA GLU A 149 -30.97 7.65 7.56
C GLU A 149 -30.04 8.85 7.74
N GLU A 150 -29.73 9.26 8.98
CA GLU A 150 -28.81 10.36 9.26
C GLU A 150 -27.36 9.98 8.86
N ALA A 151 -26.96 8.76 9.20
CA ALA A 151 -25.66 8.22 8.80
C ALA A 151 -25.54 8.12 7.27
N ILE A 152 -26.57 7.61 6.60
CA ILE A 152 -26.63 7.53 5.13
C ILE A 152 -26.53 8.92 4.50
N GLY A 153 -27.28 9.90 5.03
CA GLY A 153 -27.24 11.28 4.56
C GLY A 153 -25.86 11.92 4.70
N ALA A 154 -25.22 11.77 5.85
CA ALA A 154 -23.87 12.28 6.11
C ALA A 154 -22.81 11.63 5.22
N MET A 155 -22.90 10.32 5.01
CA MET A 155 -21.99 9.61 4.11
C MET A 155 -22.18 10.03 2.65
N ASN A 156 -23.43 10.20 2.18
CA ASN A 156 -23.70 10.71 0.84
C ASN A 156 -23.13 12.12 0.62
N ALA A 157 -23.27 13.00 1.61
CA ALA A 157 -22.67 14.34 1.56
C ALA A 157 -21.13 14.28 1.47
N ALA A 158 -20.50 13.41 2.23
CA ALA A 158 -19.06 13.20 2.17
C ALA A 158 -18.59 12.63 0.82
N ILE A 159 -19.31 11.63 0.28
CA ILE A 159 -19.05 11.02 -1.03
C ILE A 159 -19.14 12.06 -2.15
N ALA A 160 -20.10 12.97 -2.08
CA ALA A 160 -20.28 14.03 -3.06
C ALA A 160 -19.08 14.98 -3.18
N THR A 161 -18.25 15.09 -2.13
CA THR A 161 -17.02 15.89 -2.15
C THR A 161 -15.90 15.28 -2.98
N GLN A 162 -15.93 13.98 -3.24
CA GLN A 162 -14.86 13.19 -3.87
C GLN A 162 -13.51 13.28 -3.12
N ASP A 163 -13.51 13.73 -1.88
CA ASP A 163 -12.33 13.88 -1.01
C ASP A 163 -12.23 12.70 -0.05
N GLU A 164 -11.14 11.94 -0.17
CA GLU A 164 -10.91 10.75 0.68
C GLU A 164 -10.81 11.09 2.17
N ALA A 165 -10.22 12.23 2.53
CA ALA A 165 -10.06 12.62 3.93
C ALA A 165 -11.42 12.95 4.57
N ILE A 166 -12.29 13.63 3.82
CA ILE A 166 -13.66 13.94 4.24
C ILE A 166 -14.47 12.65 4.37
N ILE A 167 -14.38 11.76 3.37
CA ILE A 167 -15.06 10.45 3.39
C ILE A 167 -14.62 9.62 4.60
N ARG A 168 -13.32 9.53 4.88
CA ARG A 168 -12.80 8.79 6.04
C ARG A 168 -13.21 9.40 7.37
N SER A 169 -13.26 10.71 7.47
CA SER A 169 -13.73 11.42 8.67
C SER A 169 -15.21 11.14 8.94
N ALA A 170 -16.04 11.22 7.90
CA ALA A 170 -17.45 10.86 8.00
C ALA A 170 -17.62 9.37 8.35
N ALA A 171 -16.86 8.49 7.72
CA ALA A 171 -16.89 7.05 7.99
C ALA A 171 -16.56 6.73 9.46
N ALA A 172 -15.52 7.35 10.02
CA ALA A 172 -15.17 7.19 11.43
C ALA A 172 -16.26 7.69 12.38
N THR A 173 -16.99 8.74 11.97
CA THR A 173 -18.09 9.31 12.78
C THR A 173 -19.36 8.46 12.71
N TRP A 174 -19.68 7.90 11.55
CA TRP A 174 -20.96 7.27 11.27
C TRP A 174 -20.88 5.74 11.12
N CYS A 175 -19.72 5.10 11.36
CA CYS A 175 -19.66 3.64 11.39
C CYS A 175 -20.58 3.08 12.49
N SER A 176 -21.03 1.84 12.30
CA SER A 176 -21.98 1.17 13.19
C SER A 176 -21.55 1.20 14.65
N ASP A 177 -20.26 0.99 14.91
CA ASP A 177 -19.72 0.99 16.28
C ASP A 177 -19.76 2.38 16.92
N ALA A 178 -19.42 3.44 16.19
CA ALA A 178 -19.47 4.81 16.67
C ALA A 178 -20.91 5.27 16.94
N VAL A 179 -21.87 4.86 16.10
CA VAL A 179 -23.29 5.14 16.30
C VAL A 179 -23.82 4.40 17.54
N ALA A 180 -23.48 3.12 17.68
CA ALA A 180 -23.86 2.32 18.84
C ALA A 180 -23.26 2.89 20.15
N ALA A 181 -22.01 3.31 20.14
CA ALA A 181 -21.36 3.93 21.30
C ALA A 181 -22.05 5.23 21.73
N ARG A 182 -22.38 6.11 20.80
CA ARG A 182 -23.13 7.36 21.09
C ARG A 182 -24.53 7.08 21.64
N ALA A 183 -25.23 6.08 21.09
CA ALA A 183 -26.54 5.68 21.59
C ALA A 183 -26.46 5.14 23.02
N ALA A 184 -25.43 4.35 23.35
CA ALA A 184 -25.19 3.84 24.70
C ALA A 184 -24.86 4.96 25.69
N GLU A 185 -24.03 5.92 25.31
CA GLU A 185 -23.73 7.10 26.13
C GLU A 185 -24.95 7.95 26.40
N ALA A 186 -25.80 8.20 25.37
CA ALA A 186 -27.04 8.96 25.53
C ALA A 186 -28.02 8.25 26.46
N ALA A 187 -28.14 6.93 26.39
CA ALA A 187 -28.97 6.13 27.30
C ALA A 187 -28.46 6.18 28.75
N ALA A 188 -27.15 6.11 28.96
CA ALA A 188 -26.52 6.22 30.26
C ALA A 188 -26.75 7.60 30.91
N GLN A 189 -26.65 8.67 30.11
CA GLN A 189 -26.93 10.04 30.60
C GLN A 189 -28.41 10.23 30.99
N GLN A 190 -29.34 9.68 30.23
CA GLN A 190 -30.78 9.71 30.56
C GLN A 190 -31.06 8.97 31.87
N GLN A 191 -30.44 7.81 32.10
CA GLN A 191 -30.56 7.07 33.36
C GLN A 191 -30.03 7.87 34.55
N GLN A 192 -28.89 8.55 34.43
CA GLN A 192 -28.31 9.39 35.46
C GLN A 192 -29.24 10.60 35.82
N GLN A 193 -29.84 11.23 34.82
CA GLN A 193 -30.78 12.33 35.00
C GLN A 193 -32.07 11.86 35.68
N ALA A 194 -32.58 10.67 35.36
CA ALA A 194 -33.75 10.09 35.97
C ALA A 194 -33.52 9.76 37.46
N VAL A 195 -32.32 9.35 37.85
CA VAL A 195 -31.95 9.06 39.22
C VAL A 195 -31.73 10.34 40.06
N SER A 196 -31.24 11.42 39.44
CA SER A 196 -31.02 12.70 40.12
C SER A 196 -32.28 13.57 40.26
N GLY A 197 -33.33 13.28 39.49
CA GLY A 197 -34.61 14.01 39.51
C GLY A 197 -35.68 13.49 40.44
N GLY A 198 -35.41 12.44 41.19
CA GLY A 198 -36.39 11.83 42.08
C GLY A 198 -35.85 11.57 43.47
N VAL A 199 -35.78 12.57 44.29
CA VAL A 199 -36.10 12.52 45.75
C VAL A 199 -36.09 13.94 46.30
N GLU A 200 -37.25 14.57 46.34
CA GLU A 200 -37.54 15.57 47.37
C GLU A 200 -37.87 14.79 48.67
N PRO A 201 -37.10 14.92 49.77
CA PRO A 201 -37.44 14.24 51.00
C PRO A 201 -38.61 14.94 51.68
N PRO A 202 -39.60 14.21 52.20
CA PRO A 202 -40.67 14.81 52.95
C PRO A 202 -40.10 15.45 54.22
N ALA A 203 -40.42 16.73 54.39
CA ALA A 203 -40.19 17.44 55.64
C ALA A 203 -41.05 16.83 56.78
N ASP A 204 -40.47 16.69 57.94
CA ASP A 204 -41.06 16.36 59.23
C ASP A 204 -40.91 14.90 59.71
N ALA A 205 -39.85 14.67 60.51
CA ALA A 205 -39.86 13.80 61.67
C ALA A 205 -38.72 14.18 62.66
N PRO A 206 -38.95 14.15 63.97
CA PRO A 206 -38.07 14.77 65.02
C PRO A 206 -36.84 13.91 65.27
N ALA A 207 -35.76 14.59 65.65
CA ALA A 207 -34.45 14.06 65.94
C ALA A 207 -34.40 13.14 67.17
N ALA A 208 -33.77 11.97 67.06
CA ALA A 208 -33.28 11.14 68.15
C ALA A 208 -31.77 11.27 68.33
N PRO A 209 -31.17 11.18 69.49
CA PRO A 209 -29.81 11.61 69.81
C PRO A 209 -28.75 10.63 69.35
N THR A 210 -27.70 11.16 68.72
CA THR A 210 -26.51 10.45 68.19
C THR A 210 -25.53 10.09 69.30
N THR A 211 -25.15 8.82 69.41
CA THR A 211 -23.95 8.35 70.12
C THR A 211 -22.72 8.49 69.24
N PRO A 212 -21.57 8.93 69.78
CA PRO A 212 -20.37 9.13 68.96
C PRO A 212 -19.63 7.80 68.69
N THR A 213 -19.37 7.50 67.49
CA THR A 213 -18.51 6.39 67.02
C THR A 213 -17.07 6.86 66.83
N THR A 214 -16.15 6.09 67.35
CA THR A 214 -14.69 6.24 67.38
C THR A 214 -14.09 6.25 65.93
N PRO A 215 -13.09 7.08 65.66
CA PRO A 215 -12.45 7.12 64.34
C PRO A 215 -11.49 5.94 64.14
N THR A 216 -11.63 5.27 62.99
CA THR A 216 -10.71 4.22 62.52
C THR A 216 -9.49 4.86 61.84
N ALA A 217 -8.30 4.34 62.18
CA ALA A 217 -7.01 4.82 61.75
C ALA A 217 -6.79 4.64 60.21
N PRO A 218 -5.98 5.50 59.59
CA PRO A 218 -5.72 5.43 58.14
C PRO A 218 -4.73 4.31 57.78
N THR A 219 -5.05 3.57 56.73
CA THR A 219 -4.18 2.56 56.10
C THR A 219 -3.12 3.22 55.24
N THR A 220 -1.90 2.78 55.41
CA THR A 220 -0.66 3.21 54.73
C THR A 220 -0.72 2.89 53.23
N PRO A 221 -0.25 3.77 52.35
CA PRO A 221 -0.16 3.47 50.90
C PRO A 221 1.03 2.57 50.58
N THR A 222 0.78 1.57 49.73
CA THR A 222 1.78 0.66 49.16
C THR A 222 2.60 1.34 48.09
N THR A 223 3.90 1.16 48.17
CA THR A 223 4.95 1.66 47.23
C THR A 223 4.83 1.02 45.86
N PRO A 224 4.99 1.76 44.75
CA PRO A 224 5.02 1.17 43.43
C PRO A 224 6.36 0.51 43.13
N THR A 225 6.32 -0.69 42.55
CA THR A 225 7.46 -1.48 42.05
C THR A 225 8.01 -0.91 40.76
N THR A 226 9.33 -0.76 40.75
CA THR A 226 10.16 -0.31 39.61
C THR A 226 10.17 -1.35 38.48
N PRO A 227 10.07 -0.97 37.19
CA PRO A 227 10.23 -1.91 36.11
C PRO A 227 11.71 -2.22 35.82
N THR A 228 11.99 -3.50 35.64
CA THR A 228 13.29 -4.08 35.33
C THR A 228 13.64 -3.83 33.86
N THR A 229 14.83 -3.32 33.60
CA THR A 229 15.47 -3.14 32.28
C THR A 229 15.88 -4.50 31.71
N PRO A 230 15.70 -4.78 30.41
CA PRO A 230 16.33 -5.96 29.80
C PRO A 230 17.79 -5.71 29.47
N ASP A 231 18.58 -6.69 29.80
CA ASP A 231 20.01 -6.86 29.62
C ASP A 231 20.39 -6.92 28.11
N THR A 232 21.33 -6.07 27.72
CA THR A 232 21.98 -6.10 26.41
C THR A 232 23.17 -7.05 26.44
N GLY A 233 22.97 -8.26 25.94
CA GLY A 233 24.06 -9.21 25.70
C GLY A 233 24.85 -8.85 24.44
N THR A 234 26.04 -8.36 24.67
CA THR A 234 27.14 -8.26 23.68
C THR A 234 27.62 -9.66 23.32
N GLY A 235 27.59 -9.99 22.04
CA GLY A 235 28.21 -11.18 21.45
C GLY A 235 29.15 -10.80 20.34
N ASP A 236 30.42 -10.75 20.69
CA ASP A 236 31.58 -10.59 19.84
C ASP A 236 31.82 -11.86 18.99
N GLY A 237 32.29 -11.74 17.74
CA GLY A 237 32.57 -12.89 16.90
C GLY A 237 33.09 -12.52 15.50
N ALA A 238 34.28 -12.01 15.45
CA ALA A 238 35.46 -12.26 14.57
C ALA A 238 35.21 -12.83 13.15
N ALA A 239 35.72 -12.04 12.22
CA ALA A 239 36.38 -12.27 10.93
C ALA A 239 36.77 -13.72 10.53
N THR A 240 36.64 -14.01 9.22
CA THR A 240 37.78 -14.50 8.41
C THR A 240 37.46 -14.46 6.91
N THR A 241 38.37 -13.91 6.18
CA THR A 241 38.73 -13.84 4.76
C THR A 241 38.66 -15.20 4.03
N GLN A 242 38.11 -15.27 2.84
CA GLN A 242 38.76 -15.67 1.57
C GLN A 242 37.85 -15.31 0.38
#